data_5581df54aea25fb89df2b3645e86a676
#
_entry.id   5581df54aea25fb89df2b3645e86a676
#
_cell.length_a   1.000
_cell.length_b   1.000
_cell.length_c   1.000
_cell.angle_alpha   90.00
_cell.angle_beta   90.00
_cell.angle_gamma   90.00
#
_symmetry.space_group_name_H-M   'P 1'
#
loop_
_entity.id
_entity.type
_entity.pdbx_description
1 polymer ?
#
loop_
_entity_poly.entity_id
_entity_poly.type
_entity_poly.pdbx_seq_one_letter_code
_entity_poly.pdbx_strand_id
1 'polypeptide(L)'
;ITFFEVLDKAKGFGFKAGTLNSIEEFVTMVKYFQNLLTKNNAYDVAVQVGKSTNIIKELFNDKSTEGLARYENVQELLNSIKEWTESPSNEDGELGDKSLGSYLQQITLITDADNDNGNEDSVKLMTVHAAKGLEFDCVFVVGLEETLFPSGMSVNTREELEEERR
;
A
#
# COMPACT_ATOMS: atom_id res chain seq x y z
N ILE A 1 26.27 9.08 0.19
CA ILE A 1 25.62 9.36 -1.12
C ILE A 1 24.41 8.45 -1.18
N THR A 2 23.22 9.02 -1.25
CA THR A 2 21.97 8.26 -1.38
C THR A 2 21.79 7.77 -2.83
N PHE A 3 21.00 6.71 -3.01
CA PHE A 3 20.66 6.21 -4.36
C PHE A 3 20.06 7.30 -5.25
N PHE A 4 19.22 8.16 -4.69
CA PHE A 4 18.60 9.26 -5.43
C PHE A 4 19.61 10.32 -5.89
N GLU A 5 20.62 10.65 -5.06
CA GLU A 5 21.70 11.55 -5.47
C GLU A 5 22.54 10.98 -6.62
N VAL A 6 22.70 9.65 -6.68
CA VAL A 6 23.37 8.98 -7.80
C VAL A 6 22.53 9.10 -9.08
N LEU A 7 21.20 8.89 -8.99
CA LEU A 7 20.30 9.05 -10.13
C LEU A 7 20.30 10.49 -10.67
N ASP A 8 20.34 11.49 -9.79
CA ASP A 8 20.41 12.91 -10.18
C ASP A 8 21.71 13.26 -10.94
N LYS A 9 22.76 12.47 -10.75
CA LYS A 9 24.06 12.60 -11.43
C LYS A 9 24.28 11.58 -12.54
N ALA A 10 23.24 10.91 -13.00
CA ALA A 10 23.32 9.79 -13.95
C ALA A 10 24.07 10.11 -15.26
N LYS A 11 24.06 11.36 -15.70
CA LYS A 11 24.81 11.83 -16.90
C LYS A 11 26.30 11.50 -16.85
N GLY A 12 26.89 11.44 -15.65
CA GLY A 12 28.31 11.16 -15.47
C GLY A 12 28.69 9.68 -15.56
N PHE A 13 27.74 8.75 -15.66
CA PHE A 13 27.99 7.31 -15.58
C PHE A 13 27.98 6.57 -16.93
N GLY A 14 27.88 7.28 -18.06
CA GLY A 14 28.00 6.68 -19.38
C GLY A 14 26.81 5.80 -19.84
N PHE A 15 25.63 6.01 -19.29
CA PHE A 15 24.41 5.33 -19.74
C PHE A 15 24.02 5.71 -21.16
N LYS A 16 23.33 4.81 -21.88
CA LYS A 16 22.76 5.10 -23.19
C LYS A 16 21.69 6.19 -23.09
N ALA A 17 21.53 6.98 -24.15
CA ALA A 17 20.60 8.12 -24.19
C ALA A 17 19.16 7.76 -23.74
N GLY A 18 18.60 6.62 -24.19
CA GLY A 18 17.26 6.20 -23.79
C GLY A 18 17.16 5.93 -22.27
N THR A 19 18.17 5.29 -21.67
CA THR A 19 18.22 5.05 -20.24
C THR A 19 18.35 6.36 -19.45
N LEU A 20 19.19 7.29 -19.94
CA LEU A 20 19.33 8.62 -19.32
C LEU A 20 18.01 9.38 -19.31
N ASN A 21 17.29 9.39 -20.43
CA ASN A 21 15.98 10.06 -20.50
C ASN A 21 15.00 9.48 -19.48
N SER A 22 14.90 8.15 -19.36
CA SER A 22 14.01 7.52 -18.39
C SER A 22 14.39 7.85 -16.93
N ILE A 23 15.70 7.91 -16.62
CA ILE A 23 16.19 8.32 -15.31
C ILE A 23 15.85 9.79 -15.04
N GLU A 24 16.05 10.68 -16.00
CA GLU A 24 15.74 12.10 -15.86
C GLU A 24 14.24 12.36 -15.67
N GLU A 25 13.40 11.65 -16.40
CA GLU A 25 11.93 11.69 -16.23
C GLU A 25 11.53 11.24 -14.84
N PHE A 26 12.08 10.13 -14.36
CA PHE A 26 11.82 9.63 -13.01
C PHE A 26 12.28 10.62 -11.92
N VAL A 27 13.51 11.14 -12.02
CA VAL A 27 14.04 12.13 -11.06
C VAL A 27 13.19 13.40 -11.07
N THR A 28 12.77 13.86 -12.24
CA THR A 28 11.90 15.05 -12.39
C THR A 28 10.55 14.81 -11.72
N MET A 29 9.96 13.65 -11.93
CA MET A 29 8.70 13.25 -11.31
C MET A 29 8.81 13.21 -9.79
N VAL A 30 9.87 12.61 -9.23
CA VAL A 30 10.07 12.55 -7.77
C VAL A 30 10.28 13.96 -7.19
N LYS A 31 11.08 14.82 -7.83
CA LYS A 31 11.24 16.22 -7.41
C LYS A 31 9.94 17.01 -7.44
N TYR A 32 9.10 16.75 -8.44
CA TYR A 32 7.76 17.32 -8.50
C TYR A 32 6.92 16.89 -7.29
N PHE A 33 6.90 15.60 -6.95
CA PHE A 33 6.19 15.12 -5.75
C PHE A 33 6.74 15.73 -4.46
N GLN A 34 8.06 15.85 -4.31
CA GLN A 34 8.66 16.53 -3.17
C GLN A 34 8.18 17.98 -3.00
N ASN A 35 8.01 18.70 -4.11
CA ASN A 35 7.45 20.05 -4.07
C ASN A 35 5.96 20.06 -3.66
N LEU A 36 5.19 19.03 -4.02
CA LEU A 36 3.79 18.93 -3.60
C LEU A 36 3.65 18.71 -2.10
N LEU A 37 4.57 17.96 -1.47
CA LEU A 37 4.54 17.67 -0.03
C LEU A 37 4.52 18.93 0.84
N THR A 38 5.05 20.05 0.36
CA THR A 38 5.11 21.31 1.11
C THR A 38 3.84 22.15 1.01
N LYS A 39 2.93 21.83 0.09
CA LYS A 39 1.80 22.69 -0.26
C LYS A 39 0.44 21.99 -0.18
N ASN A 40 0.44 20.67 -0.20
CA ASN A 40 -0.78 19.87 -0.32
C ASN A 40 -0.92 18.90 0.86
N ASN A 41 -2.16 18.52 1.15
CA ASN A 41 -2.47 17.49 2.13
C ASN A 41 -2.16 16.09 1.58
N ALA A 42 -2.27 15.07 2.45
CA ALA A 42 -1.98 13.68 2.12
C ALA A 42 -2.80 13.16 0.92
N TYR A 43 -4.09 13.50 0.87
CA TYR A 43 -4.99 13.04 -0.18
C TYR A 43 -4.62 13.62 -1.55
N ASP A 44 -4.40 14.94 -1.63
CA ASP A 44 -4.04 15.59 -2.89
C ASP A 44 -2.72 15.07 -3.44
N VAL A 45 -1.72 14.83 -2.57
CA VAL A 45 -0.45 14.22 -2.98
C VAL A 45 -0.67 12.80 -3.48
N ALA A 46 -1.42 11.95 -2.75
CA ALA A 46 -1.66 10.56 -3.14
C ALA A 46 -2.38 10.46 -4.50
N VAL A 47 -3.40 11.29 -4.72
CA VAL A 47 -4.11 11.37 -6.02
C VAL A 47 -3.17 11.80 -7.14
N GLN A 48 -2.32 12.80 -6.90
CA GLN A 48 -1.39 13.28 -7.91
C GLN A 48 -0.30 12.23 -8.24
N VAL A 49 0.20 11.49 -7.25
CA VAL A 49 1.11 10.36 -7.45
C VAL A 49 0.43 9.29 -8.32
N GLY A 50 -0.79 8.87 -7.96
CA GLY A 50 -1.52 7.85 -8.71
C GLY A 50 -1.79 8.24 -10.17
N LYS A 51 -2.05 9.53 -10.43
CA LYS A 51 -2.24 10.05 -11.79
C LYS A 51 -0.94 10.13 -12.58
N SER A 52 0.12 10.71 -11.99
CA SER A 52 1.39 10.94 -12.70
C SER A 52 2.15 9.65 -13.00
N THR A 53 2.00 8.62 -12.17
CA THR A 53 2.59 7.29 -12.39
C THR A 53 1.75 6.42 -13.34
N ASN A 54 0.57 6.88 -13.76
CA ASN A 54 -0.41 6.12 -14.54
C ASN A 54 -0.94 4.83 -13.85
N ILE A 55 -0.59 4.55 -12.60
CA ILE A 55 -0.98 3.32 -11.92
C ILE A 55 -2.49 3.12 -11.87
N ILE A 56 -3.25 4.19 -11.59
CA ILE A 56 -4.72 4.16 -11.55
C ILE A 56 -5.28 3.78 -12.94
N LYS A 57 -4.71 4.36 -14.01
CA LYS A 57 -5.16 4.10 -15.38
C LYS A 57 -4.83 2.68 -15.82
N GLU A 58 -3.65 2.19 -15.49
CA GLU A 58 -3.24 0.82 -15.82
C GLU A 58 -4.12 -0.21 -15.12
N LEU A 59 -4.35 -0.05 -13.81
CA LEU A 59 -5.24 -0.92 -13.05
C LEU A 59 -6.70 -0.86 -13.54
N PHE A 60 -7.19 0.32 -13.90
CA PHE A 60 -8.54 0.46 -14.48
C PHE A 60 -8.70 -0.26 -15.82
N ASN A 61 -7.64 -0.33 -16.62
CA ASN A 61 -7.65 -1.00 -17.94
C ASN A 61 -7.47 -2.51 -17.83
N ASP A 62 -6.93 -3.02 -16.74
CA ASP A 62 -6.81 -4.45 -16.46
C ASP A 62 -8.19 -5.00 -16.04
N LYS A 63 -8.83 -5.73 -16.97
CA LYS A 63 -10.17 -6.31 -16.75
C LYS A 63 -10.14 -7.73 -16.16
N SER A 64 -8.96 -8.21 -15.80
CA SER A 64 -8.84 -9.46 -15.05
C SER A 64 -9.46 -9.33 -13.65
N THR A 65 -9.85 -10.44 -13.05
CA THR A 65 -10.37 -10.45 -11.66
C THR A 65 -9.36 -9.85 -10.69
N GLU A 66 -8.08 -10.16 -10.89
CA GLU A 66 -6.98 -9.65 -10.08
C GLU A 66 -6.76 -8.13 -10.31
N GLY A 67 -6.84 -7.67 -11.57
CA GLY A 67 -6.74 -6.24 -11.91
C GLY A 67 -7.86 -5.41 -11.28
N LEU A 68 -9.09 -5.93 -11.29
CA LEU A 68 -10.24 -5.29 -10.63
C LEU A 68 -10.02 -5.20 -9.12
N ALA A 69 -9.61 -6.29 -8.46
CA ALA A 69 -9.34 -6.28 -7.02
C ALA A 69 -8.22 -5.29 -6.65
N ARG A 70 -7.15 -5.21 -7.44
CA ARG A 70 -6.08 -4.22 -7.23
C ARG A 70 -6.57 -2.79 -7.41
N TYR A 71 -7.44 -2.55 -8.40
CA TYR A 71 -8.04 -1.23 -8.61
C TYR A 71 -8.92 -0.83 -7.43
N GLU A 72 -9.75 -1.73 -6.92
CA GLU A 72 -10.59 -1.52 -5.74
C GLU A 72 -9.74 -1.21 -4.50
N ASN A 73 -8.67 -1.96 -4.26
CA ASN A 73 -7.73 -1.70 -3.15
C ASN A 73 -7.12 -0.28 -3.23
N VAL A 74 -6.74 0.19 -4.42
CA VAL A 74 -6.23 1.56 -4.60
C VAL A 74 -7.32 2.59 -4.33
N GLN A 75 -8.57 2.33 -4.74
CA GLN A 75 -9.69 3.22 -4.46
C GLN A 75 -9.99 3.30 -2.95
N GLU A 76 -9.99 2.17 -2.26
CA GLU A 76 -10.15 2.11 -0.80
C GLU A 76 -9.04 2.86 -0.06
N LEU A 77 -7.79 2.67 -0.49
CA LEU A 77 -6.67 3.42 0.06
C LEU A 77 -6.85 4.93 -0.11
N LEU A 78 -7.23 5.39 -1.29
CA LEU A 78 -7.46 6.82 -1.54
C LEU A 78 -8.64 7.36 -0.72
N ASN A 79 -9.71 6.58 -0.54
CA ASN A 79 -10.84 6.94 0.30
C ASN A 79 -10.42 7.04 1.77
N SER A 80 -9.65 6.10 2.28
CA SER A 80 -9.12 6.12 3.65
C SER A 80 -8.24 7.36 3.90
N ILE A 81 -7.34 7.69 2.96
CA ILE A 81 -6.53 8.92 3.05
C ILE A 81 -7.41 10.17 3.06
N LYS A 82 -8.46 10.19 2.22
CA LYS A 82 -9.39 11.29 2.14
C LYS A 82 -10.15 11.50 3.46
N GLU A 83 -10.74 10.45 4.00
CA GLU A 83 -11.44 10.47 5.27
C GLU A 83 -10.53 10.96 6.40
N TRP A 84 -9.31 10.45 6.46
CA TRP A 84 -8.35 10.93 7.46
C TRP A 84 -8.01 12.41 7.27
N THR A 85 -7.88 12.88 6.04
CA THR A 85 -7.57 14.27 5.72
C THR A 85 -8.71 15.21 6.14
N GLU A 86 -9.95 14.78 5.96
CA GLU A 86 -11.16 15.55 6.26
C GLU A 86 -11.60 15.43 7.73
N SER A 87 -11.15 14.41 8.46
CA SER A 87 -11.51 14.18 9.86
C SER A 87 -10.83 15.18 10.79
N PRO A 88 -11.50 15.65 11.86
CA PRO A 88 -10.87 16.45 12.91
C PRO A 88 -9.72 15.70 13.58
N SER A 89 -8.69 16.43 14.00
CA SER A 89 -7.55 15.85 14.72
C SER A 89 -7.72 15.87 16.24
N ASN A 90 -8.67 16.68 16.74
CA ASN A 90 -8.99 16.82 18.16
C ASN A 90 -10.51 16.99 18.36
N GLU A 91 -10.94 16.93 19.64
CA GLU A 91 -12.34 17.11 20.04
C GLU A 91 -12.89 18.51 19.73
N ASP A 92 -12.01 19.50 19.59
CA ASP A 92 -12.37 20.89 19.26
C ASP A 92 -12.65 21.09 17.75
N GLY A 93 -12.47 20.05 16.93
CA GLY A 93 -12.76 20.08 15.50
C GLY A 93 -11.65 20.67 14.63
N GLU A 94 -10.45 20.87 15.16
CA GLU A 94 -9.32 21.35 14.37
C GLU A 94 -8.73 20.23 13.48
N LEU A 95 -8.38 20.57 12.24
CA LEU A 95 -7.87 19.59 11.29
C LEU A 95 -6.42 19.14 11.57
N GLY A 96 -5.64 19.92 12.30
CA GLY A 96 -4.22 19.62 12.58
C GLY A 96 -3.37 19.47 11.31
N ASP A 97 -2.23 18.80 11.45
CA ASP A 97 -1.34 18.52 10.30
C ASP A 97 -1.85 17.35 9.48
N LYS A 98 -2.33 17.62 8.28
CA LYS A 98 -2.85 16.66 7.30
C LYS A 98 -1.85 16.37 6.18
N SER A 99 -0.55 16.55 6.45
CA SER A 99 0.52 16.19 5.51
C SER A 99 0.59 14.67 5.28
N LEU A 100 1.17 14.27 4.15
CA LEU A 100 1.45 12.85 3.87
C LEU A 100 2.40 12.24 4.92
N GLY A 101 3.34 13.03 5.44
CA GLY A 101 4.25 12.59 6.50
C GLY A 101 3.51 12.18 7.76
N SER A 102 2.57 13.02 8.23
CA SER A 102 1.74 12.73 9.41
C SER A 102 0.82 11.53 9.21
N TYR A 103 0.25 11.37 8.02
CA TYR A 103 -0.53 10.17 7.68
C TYR A 103 0.31 8.89 7.77
N LEU A 104 1.48 8.88 7.15
CA LEU A 104 2.38 7.71 7.18
C LEU A 104 2.87 7.39 8.61
N GLN A 105 3.15 8.43 9.41
CA GLN A 105 3.53 8.24 10.81
C GLN A 105 2.39 7.58 11.61
N GLN A 106 1.16 8.00 11.40
CA GLN A 106 0.00 7.40 12.08
C GLN A 106 -0.19 5.93 11.70
N ILE A 107 -0.07 5.56 10.42
CA ILE A 107 -0.17 4.16 9.99
C ILE A 107 0.93 3.32 10.62
N THR A 108 2.16 3.83 10.67
CA THR A 108 3.28 3.12 11.29
C THR A 108 3.00 2.85 12.78
N LEU A 109 2.47 3.84 13.51
CA LEU A 109 2.12 3.68 14.92
C LEU A 109 0.99 2.65 15.13
N ILE A 110 -0.01 2.61 14.25
CA ILE A 110 -1.09 1.60 14.31
C ILE A 110 -0.50 0.20 14.10
N THR A 111 0.37 0.03 13.10
CA THR A 111 1.01 -1.26 12.81
C THR A 111 1.90 -1.74 13.96
N ASP A 112 2.63 -0.83 14.59
CA ASP A 112 3.48 -1.16 15.76
C ASP A 112 2.63 -1.50 17.01
N ALA A 113 1.52 -0.80 17.22
CA ALA A 113 0.59 -1.08 18.32
C ALA A 113 -0.10 -2.45 18.16
N ASP A 114 -0.44 -2.85 16.95
CA ASP A 114 -0.98 -4.18 16.66
C ASP A 114 0.04 -5.31 16.94
N ASN A 115 1.33 -5.02 16.85
CA ASN A 115 2.40 -5.98 17.16
C ASN A 115 2.74 -6.06 18.66
N ASP A 116 2.40 -5.04 19.46
CA ASP A 116 2.83 -4.94 20.87
C ASP A 116 1.79 -5.44 21.91
N ASN A 117 0.59 -5.80 21.47
CA ASN A 117 -0.51 -6.24 22.35
C ASN A 117 -0.37 -7.72 22.80
N GLY A 118 0.82 -8.11 23.26
CA GLY A 118 1.10 -9.47 23.75
C GLY A 118 0.38 -9.88 25.03
N ASN A 119 -0.43 -9.03 25.66
CA ASN A 119 -0.95 -9.27 27.02
C ASN A 119 -2.41 -8.87 27.27
N GLU A 120 -3.19 -8.56 26.24
CA GLU A 120 -4.63 -8.30 26.40
C GLU A 120 -5.44 -9.56 26.12
N ASP A 121 -6.41 -9.85 27.00
CA ASP A 121 -7.43 -10.90 26.79
C ASP A 121 -8.38 -10.46 25.67
N SER A 122 -7.93 -10.64 24.42
CA SER A 122 -8.60 -10.16 23.21
C SER A 122 -8.66 -11.24 22.14
N VAL A 123 -9.74 -11.25 21.37
CA VAL A 123 -9.87 -12.07 20.17
C VAL A 123 -9.16 -11.38 19.01
N LYS A 124 -8.13 -12.01 18.45
CA LYS A 124 -7.37 -11.50 17.32
C LYS A 124 -8.02 -11.95 16.01
N LEU A 125 -8.43 -10.98 15.18
CA LEU A 125 -8.91 -11.22 13.82
C LEU A 125 -7.77 -10.94 12.84
N MET A 126 -7.47 -11.93 11.99
CA MET A 126 -6.38 -11.80 11.02
C MET A 126 -6.61 -12.69 9.81
N THR A 127 -5.89 -12.42 8.73
CA THR A 127 -5.89 -13.31 7.57
C THR A 127 -5.04 -14.55 7.84
N VAL A 128 -5.30 -15.65 7.10
CA VAL A 128 -4.45 -16.86 7.16
C VAL A 128 -2.99 -16.52 6.83
N HIS A 129 -2.76 -15.59 5.93
CA HIS A 129 -1.41 -15.12 5.57
C HIS A 129 -0.71 -14.41 6.74
N ALA A 130 -1.43 -13.57 7.47
CA ALA A 130 -0.90 -12.88 8.65
C ALA A 130 -0.64 -13.83 9.83
N ALA A 131 -1.40 -14.94 9.90
CA ALA A 131 -1.22 -15.97 10.91
C ALA A 131 0.00 -16.90 10.67
N LYS A 132 0.62 -16.84 9.48
CA LYS A 132 1.74 -17.71 9.13
C LYS A 132 2.91 -17.55 10.10
N GLY A 133 3.26 -18.64 10.79
CA GLY A 133 4.36 -18.66 11.76
C GLY A 133 3.98 -18.21 13.17
N LEU A 134 2.71 -17.86 13.40
CA LEU A 134 2.17 -17.59 14.73
C LEU A 134 1.51 -18.85 15.32
N GLU A 135 1.50 -18.95 16.66
CA GLU A 135 0.88 -20.04 17.38
C GLU A 135 -0.15 -19.47 18.39
N PHE A 136 -1.32 -20.08 18.43
CA PHE A 136 -2.43 -19.68 19.30
C PHE A 136 -3.04 -20.88 20.00
N ASP A 137 -3.45 -20.73 21.27
CA ASP A 137 -4.09 -21.80 22.05
C ASP A 137 -5.44 -22.23 21.46
N CYS A 138 -6.18 -21.29 20.85
CA CYS A 138 -7.45 -21.54 20.20
C CYS A 138 -7.50 -20.81 18.86
N VAL A 139 -7.88 -21.51 17.79
CA VAL A 139 -8.02 -20.97 16.44
C VAL A 139 -9.39 -21.28 15.87
N PHE A 140 -10.07 -20.26 15.34
CA PHE A 140 -11.28 -20.40 14.57
C PHE A 140 -11.01 -19.99 13.13
N VAL A 141 -11.08 -20.93 12.20
CA VAL A 141 -10.96 -20.65 10.77
C VAL A 141 -12.36 -20.48 10.22
N VAL A 142 -12.67 -19.30 9.68
CA VAL A 142 -13.97 -18.96 9.11
C VAL A 142 -13.86 -18.77 7.60
N GLY A 143 -15.00 -18.88 6.87
CA GLY A 143 -15.00 -18.71 5.43
C GLY A 143 -14.45 -19.92 4.66
N LEU A 144 -14.55 -21.12 5.23
CA LEU A 144 -14.21 -22.38 4.55
C LEU A 144 -15.33 -22.76 3.56
N GLU A 145 -15.37 -22.08 2.43
CA GLU A 145 -16.33 -22.29 1.37
C GLU A 145 -15.60 -22.62 0.06
N GLU A 146 -16.23 -23.45 -0.78
CA GLU A 146 -15.67 -23.78 -2.10
C GLU A 146 -15.39 -22.49 -2.90
N THR A 147 -14.24 -22.41 -3.53
CA THR A 147 -13.74 -21.27 -4.31
C THR A 147 -13.26 -20.05 -3.49
N LEU A 148 -13.56 -20.00 -2.19
CA LEU A 148 -13.07 -18.97 -1.29
C LEU A 148 -11.81 -19.46 -0.54
N PHE A 149 -11.94 -20.62 0.15
CA PHE A 149 -10.83 -21.30 0.80
C PHE A 149 -11.06 -22.82 0.79
N PRO A 150 -10.35 -23.60 -0.05
CA PRO A 150 -9.26 -23.17 -0.95
C PRO A 150 -9.72 -22.27 -2.09
N SER A 151 -8.84 -21.36 -2.49
CA SER A 151 -9.09 -20.42 -3.59
C SER A 151 -9.45 -21.17 -4.88
N GLY A 152 -10.41 -20.66 -5.66
CA GLY A 152 -10.76 -21.26 -6.96
C GLY A 152 -9.58 -21.35 -7.94
N MET A 153 -8.54 -20.55 -7.75
CA MET A 153 -7.29 -20.63 -8.54
C MET A 153 -6.35 -21.73 -8.05
N SER A 154 -6.41 -22.11 -6.77
CA SER A 154 -5.53 -23.11 -6.15
C SER A 154 -6.05 -24.56 -6.27
N VAL A 155 -7.21 -24.78 -6.90
CA VAL A 155 -7.80 -26.11 -7.08
C VAL A 155 -7.53 -26.73 -8.45
N ASN A 156 -6.81 -26.03 -9.34
CA ASN A 156 -6.59 -26.48 -10.72
C ASN A 156 -5.54 -27.62 -10.80
N THR A 157 -4.57 -27.66 -9.88
CA THR A 157 -3.59 -28.73 -9.80
C THR A 157 -3.52 -29.30 -8.39
N ARG A 158 -3.09 -30.58 -8.29
CA ARG A 158 -2.92 -31.21 -6.98
C ARG A 158 -1.79 -30.55 -6.17
N GLU A 159 -0.79 -30.02 -6.84
CA GLU A 159 0.34 -29.33 -6.22
C GLU A 159 -0.07 -28.01 -5.60
N GLU A 160 -0.89 -27.21 -6.30
CA GLU A 160 -1.46 -25.96 -5.78
C GLU A 160 -2.39 -26.21 -4.58
N LEU A 161 -3.23 -27.25 -4.65
CA LEU A 161 -4.10 -27.62 -3.54
C LEU A 161 -3.31 -28.08 -2.29
N GLU A 162 -2.21 -28.82 -2.46
CA GLU A 162 -1.33 -29.21 -1.36
C GLU A 162 -0.56 -28.03 -0.77
N GLU A 163 -0.24 -27.02 -1.57
CA GLU A 163 0.35 -25.76 -1.09
C GLU A 163 -0.62 -24.95 -0.27
N GLU A 164 -1.89 -24.85 -0.71
CA GLU A 164 -2.97 -24.16 0.03
C GLU A 164 -3.29 -24.85 1.36
N ARG A 165 -3.05 -26.16 1.46
CA ARG A 165 -3.28 -26.95 2.69
C ARG A 165 -2.18 -26.74 3.73
N ARG A 166 -1.02 -26.27 3.37
CA ARG A 166 0.14 -26.03 4.27
C ARG A 166 0.04 -24.72 4.99
#